data_61e33ffd9db460b2b7d54447adf663f9
#
_entry.id   61e33ffd9db460b2b7d54447adf663f9
#
_cell.length_a   1.000
_cell.length_b   1.000
_cell.length_c   1.000
_cell.angle_alpha   90.00
_cell.angle_beta   90.00
_cell.angle_gamma   90.00
#
_symmetry.space_group_name_H-M   'P 1'
#
loop_
_entity.id
_entity.type
_entity.pdbx_description
1 polymer ?
#
loop_
_entity_poly.entity_id
_entity_poly.type
_entity_poly.pdbx_seq_one_letter_code
_entity_poly.pdbx_strand_id
1 'polypeptide(L)'
;MIAIIDYGRGNLGSVEKAFSRLGMPAKVTQDPRMVDEADAVVLPGDGAFHDAMSNLDALGLLPALRRALDGQRPFLGICLGYQLLFSSSEEFGEGRGLDVIPGAVRRFPAGLKVPHMGWNQVHPDGGLQLFAGIPPGAHFYFVHSYYPVVAGVVGAGAASRGMTEGGLIEAAGAPDARTTGRVGPRSSAGGLRVAWCEYGVRFAAAVERGRIFATQFHPEKSQRWGLRLLENFAAAVKGG
;
A
#
# COMPACT_ATOMS: atom_id res chain seq x y z
N MET A 1 14.54 -14.78 -5.40
CA MET A 1 14.30 -14.65 -3.94
C MET A 1 13.50 -13.40 -3.66
N ILE A 2 12.59 -13.43 -2.67
CA ILE A 2 11.83 -12.26 -2.21
C ILE A 2 12.59 -11.57 -1.07
N ALA A 3 12.86 -10.26 -1.16
CA ALA A 3 13.38 -9.48 -0.05
C ALA A 3 12.22 -8.91 0.79
N ILE A 4 12.18 -9.24 2.07
CA ILE A 4 11.24 -8.66 3.05
C ILE A 4 12.00 -7.59 3.82
N ILE A 5 11.55 -6.35 3.68
CA ILE A 5 12.24 -5.20 4.27
C ILE A 5 12.02 -5.15 5.77
N ASP A 6 13.13 -5.12 6.51
CA ASP A 6 13.15 -4.90 7.96
C ASP A 6 13.65 -3.48 8.24
N TYR A 7 12.76 -2.61 8.68
CA TYR A 7 13.12 -1.29 9.20
C TYR A 7 12.79 -1.14 10.69
N GLY A 8 12.78 -2.28 11.40
CA GLY A 8 12.52 -2.35 12.84
C GLY A 8 11.02 -2.38 13.19
N ARG A 9 10.14 -2.59 12.23
CA ARG A 9 8.69 -2.63 12.42
C ARG A 9 8.04 -3.71 11.55
N GLY A 10 6.94 -4.28 12.04
CA GLY A 10 6.11 -5.22 11.28
C GLY A 10 6.24 -6.67 11.73
N ASN A 11 5.26 -7.47 11.33
CA ASN A 11 5.19 -8.91 11.63
C ASN A 11 5.99 -9.73 10.59
N LEU A 12 7.30 -9.45 10.52
CA LEU A 12 8.22 -9.98 9.51
C LEU A 12 8.22 -11.50 9.46
N GLY A 13 8.27 -12.16 10.63
CA GLY A 13 8.31 -13.62 10.72
C GLY A 13 7.04 -14.30 10.19
N SER A 14 5.86 -13.69 10.32
CA SER A 14 4.64 -14.23 9.75
C SER A 14 4.60 -14.09 8.23
N VAL A 15 5.10 -12.98 7.69
CA VAL A 15 5.21 -12.77 6.25
C VAL A 15 6.20 -13.77 5.64
N GLU A 16 7.39 -13.93 6.24
CA GLU A 16 8.39 -14.89 5.79
C GLU A 16 7.87 -16.33 5.81
N LYS A 17 7.20 -16.75 6.93
CA LYS A 17 6.57 -18.06 7.04
C LYS A 17 5.48 -18.27 6.00
N ALA A 18 4.69 -17.24 5.67
CA ALA A 18 3.65 -17.35 4.66
C ALA A 18 4.25 -17.64 3.28
N PHE A 19 5.31 -16.95 2.87
CA PHE A 19 6.01 -17.23 1.62
C PHE A 19 6.72 -18.60 1.63
N SER A 20 7.33 -18.99 2.75
CA SER A 20 7.95 -20.32 2.90
C SER A 20 6.94 -21.44 2.71
N ARG A 21 5.71 -21.30 3.21
CA ARG A 21 4.60 -22.29 2.99
C ARG A 21 4.21 -22.41 1.51
N LEU A 22 4.44 -21.36 0.72
CA LEU A 22 4.19 -21.32 -0.73
C LEU A 22 5.39 -21.81 -1.55
N GLY A 23 6.45 -22.29 -0.90
CA GLY A 23 7.67 -22.71 -1.56
C GLY A 23 8.44 -21.57 -2.22
N MET A 24 8.22 -20.33 -1.76
CA MET A 24 8.90 -19.13 -2.25
C MET A 24 10.06 -18.78 -1.32
N PRO A 25 11.30 -18.76 -1.82
CA PRO A 25 12.43 -18.28 -1.04
C PRO A 25 12.24 -16.80 -0.68
N ALA A 26 12.08 -16.51 0.60
CA ALA A 26 11.96 -15.16 1.12
C ALA A 26 12.96 -14.95 2.25
N LYS A 27 13.52 -13.76 2.36
CA LYS A 27 14.50 -13.40 3.39
C LYS A 27 14.24 -12.00 3.92
N VAL A 28 14.20 -11.89 5.24
CA VAL A 28 14.16 -10.61 5.96
C VAL A 28 15.53 -9.95 5.87
N THR A 29 15.56 -8.66 5.52
CA THR A 29 16.81 -7.93 5.31
C THR A 29 16.73 -6.45 5.61
N GLN A 30 17.84 -5.90 6.09
CA GLN A 30 18.12 -4.45 6.19
C GLN A 30 19.20 -4.03 5.17
N ASP A 31 19.74 -4.97 4.38
CA ASP A 31 20.78 -4.69 3.41
C ASP A 31 20.20 -4.19 2.08
N PRO A 32 20.49 -2.92 1.68
CA PRO A 32 20.03 -2.37 0.41
C PRO A 32 20.47 -3.19 -0.82
N ARG A 33 21.63 -3.88 -0.76
CA ARG A 33 22.14 -4.71 -1.86
C ARG A 33 21.24 -5.93 -2.08
N MET A 34 20.81 -6.57 -0.99
CA MET A 34 19.86 -7.69 -1.09
C MET A 34 18.52 -7.24 -1.66
N VAL A 35 18.08 -6.01 -1.37
CA VAL A 35 16.88 -5.43 -1.98
C VAL A 35 17.08 -5.25 -3.49
N ASP A 36 18.25 -4.77 -3.92
CA ASP A 36 18.56 -4.57 -5.34
C ASP A 36 18.67 -5.88 -6.13
N GLU A 37 19.15 -6.94 -5.51
CA GLU A 37 19.35 -8.27 -6.12
C GLU A 37 18.10 -9.17 -6.08
N ALA A 38 17.06 -8.78 -5.34
CA ALA A 38 15.88 -9.59 -5.17
C ALA A 38 15.00 -9.62 -6.42
N ASP A 39 14.32 -10.77 -6.68
CA ASP A 39 13.32 -10.91 -7.75
C ASP A 39 12.05 -10.13 -7.45
N ALA A 40 11.73 -9.94 -6.17
CA ALA A 40 10.60 -9.17 -5.69
C ALA A 40 10.87 -8.57 -4.31
N VAL A 41 10.15 -7.50 -3.99
CA VAL A 41 10.29 -6.80 -2.71
C VAL A 41 8.97 -6.77 -1.97
N VAL A 42 8.98 -7.06 -0.68
CA VAL A 42 7.84 -6.93 0.22
C VAL A 42 8.19 -5.90 1.29
N LEU A 43 7.36 -4.88 1.43
CA LEU A 43 7.45 -3.86 2.47
C LEU A 43 6.28 -4.03 3.43
N PRO A 44 6.41 -4.85 4.47
CA PRO A 44 5.42 -4.91 5.54
C PRO A 44 5.61 -3.74 6.48
N GLY A 45 4.65 -3.53 7.38
CA GLY A 45 4.86 -2.55 8.44
C GLY A 45 3.70 -2.46 9.41
N ASP A 46 4.04 -1.96 10.59
CA ASP A 46 3.12 -1.51 11.64
C ASP A 46 3.70 -0.26 12.32
N GLY A 47 2.92 0.38 13.20
CA GLY A 47 3.34 1.58 13.92
C GLY A 47 3.05 2.88 13.14
N ALA A 48 3.84 3.93 13.40
CA ALA A 48 3.61 5.28 12.90
C ALA A 48 4.31 5.54 11.56
N PHE A 49 3.65 6.31 10.70
CA PHE A 49 4.12 6.66 9.36
C PHE A 49 5.48 7.38 9.37
N HIS A 50 5.62 8.39 10.24
CA HIS A 50 6.85 9.18 10.35
C HIS A 50 8.05 8.35 10.83
N ASP A 51 7.83 7.50 11.83
CA ASP A 51 8.87 6.62 12.35
C ASP A 51 9.36 5.65 11.27
N ALA A 52 8.41 5.10 10.49
CA ALA A 52 8.74 4.19 9.41
C ALA A 52 9.61 4.87 8.33
N MET A 53 9.23 6.07 7.87
CA MET A 53 10.02 6.82 6.89
C MET A 53 11.41 7.18 7.44
N SER A 54 11.49 7.61 8.70
CA SER A 54 12.76 7.94 9.36
C SER A 54 13.68 6.72 9.50
N ASN A 55 13.12 5.56 9.87
CA ASN A 55 13.89 4.32 9.99
C ASN A 55 14.41 3.83 8.63
N LEU A 56 13.57 3.90 7.58
CA LEU A 56 13.97 3.55 6.21
C LEU A 56 15.11 4.45 5.71
N ASP A 57 15.08 5.75 6.05
CA ASP A 57 16.13 6.70 5.70
C ASP A 57 17.42 6.41 6.49
N ALA A 58 17.31 6.26 7.81
CA ALA A 58 18.46 5.98 8.68
C ALA A 58 19.19 4.69 8.32
N LEU A 59 18.48 3.67 7.81
CA LEU A 59 19.05 2.42 7.33
C LEU A 59 19.55 2.49 5.87
N GLY A 60 19.41 3.64 5.20
CA GLY A 60 19.81 3.81 3.79
C GLY A 60 18.99 2.97 2.81
N LEU A 61 17.78 2.54 3.20
CA LEU A 61 16.91 1.69 2.39
C LEU A 61 16.09 2.46 1.34
N LEU A 62 15.87 3.78 1.53
CA LEU A 62 15.04 4.57 0.62
C LEU A 62 15.51 4.53 -0.85
N PRO A 63 16.82 4.65 -1.18
CA PRO A 63 17.27 4.55 -2.57
C PRO A 63 16.98 3.20 -3.21
N ALA A 64 17.19 2.09 -2.49
CA ALA A 64 16.91 0.74 -2.99
C ALA A 64 15.40 0.51 -3.18
N LEU A 65 14.56 1.00 -2.25
CA LEU A 65 13.10 0.95 -2.38
C LEU A 65 12.62 1.76 -3.59
N ARG A 66 13.16 2.95 -3.83
CA ARG A 66 12.82 3.75 -5.03
C ARG A 66 13.17 3.00 -6.31
N ARG A 67 14.34 2.38 -6.40
CA ARG A 67 14.70 1.52 -7.54
C ARG A 67 13.77 0.32 -7.71
N ALA A 68 13.35 -0.31 -6.61
CA ALA A 68 12.40 -1.41 -6.66
C ALA A 68 11.02 -0.97 -7.17
N LEU A 69 10.59 0.25 -6.81
CA LEU A 69 9.31 0.83 -7.20
C LEU A 69 9.31 1.41 -8.63
N ASP A 70 10.45 1.87 -9.13
CA ASP A 70 10.61 2.34 -10.52
C ASP A 70 10.84 1.18 -11.50
N GLY A 71 11.24 0.01 -10.99
CA GLY A 71 11.63 -1.14 -11.76
C GLY A 71 10.47 -1.99 -12.25
N GLN A 72 10.83 -3.06 -12.95
CA GLN A 72 9.88 -4.04 -13.48
C GLN A 72 9.63 -5.20 -12.48
N ARG A 73 10.20 -5.13 -11.29
CA ARG A 73 10.08 -6.18 -10.27
C ARG A 73 8.77 -6.06 -9.50
N PRO A 74 8.13 -7.18 -9.12
CA PRO A 74 6.98 -7.17 -8.25
C PRO A 74 7.30 -6.56 -6.89
N PHE A 75 6.44 -5.67 -6.43
CA PHE A 75 6.51 -5.04 -5.13
C PHE A 75 5.19 -5.22 -4.39
N LEU A 76 5.24 -5.60 -3.11
CA LEU A 76 4.06 -5.74 -2.26
C LEU A 76 4.18 -4.90 -0.99
N GLY A 77 3.38 -3.84 -0.88
CA GLY A 77 3.20 -3.08 0.35
C GLY A 77 2.11 -3.69 1.23
N ILE A 78 2.37 -3.89 2.54
CA ILE A 78 1.38 -4.45 3.48
C ILE A 78 1.16 -3.47 4.63
N CYS A 79 -0.09 -3.09 4.87
CA CYS A 79 -0.56 -2.22 5.94
C CYS A 79 0.18 -0.86 5.95
N LEU A 80 1.08 -0.60 6.89
CA LEU A 80 1.88 0.63 6.88
C LEU A 80 2.75 0.71 5.62
N GLY A 81 3.33 -0.40 5.13
CA GLY A 81 4.08 -0.44 3.88
C GLY A 81 3.27 -0.03 2.66
N TYR A 82 1.96 -0.27 2.66
CA TYR A 82 1.04 0.29 1.66
C TYR A 82 0.87 1.80 1.83
N GLN A 83 0.66 2.25 3.07
CA GLN A 83 0.47 3.68 3.34
C GLN A 83 1.68 4.51 2.93
N LEU A 84 2.90 3.99 3.12
CA LEU A 84 4.14 4.67 2.73
C LEU A 84 4.25 4.93 1.22
N LEU A 85 3.50 4.25 0.36
CA LEU A 85 3.48 4.50 -1.08
C LEU A 85 2.79 5.81 -1.47
N PHE A 86 1.99 6.40 -0.59
CA PHE A 86 1.25 7.65 -0.86
C PHE A 86 2.14 8.88 -0.78
N SER A 87 1.61 10.01 -1.30
CA SER A 87 2.34 11.29 -1.30
C SER A 87 2.52 11.83 0.11
N SER A 88 1.50 11.69 0.98
CA SER A 88 1.52 12.24 2.34
C SER A 88 0.68 11.45 3.33
N SER A 89 0.90 11.72 4.61
CA SER A 89 0.08 11.24 5.73
C SER A 89 -0.14 12.38 6.72
N GLU A 90 -1.34 12.43 7.32
CA GLU A 90 -1.68 13.37 8.40
C GLU A 90 -1.41 12.80 9.81
N GLU A 91 -0.83 11.59 9.90
CA GLU A 91 -0.54 10.95 11.17
C GLU A 91 0.53 11.72 11.95
N PHE A 92 0.16 12.22 13.14
CA PHE A 92 1.02 13.07 14.00
C PHE A 92 1.60 14.33 13.32
N GLY A 93 0.88 14.90 12.36
CA GLY A 93 1.31 16.02 11.53
C GLY A 93 1.49 15.61 10.07
N GLU A 94 1.80 16.57 9.21
CA GLU A 94 1.97 16.30 7.78
C GLU A 94 3.33 15.62 7.53
N GLY A 95 3.31 14.42 6.97
CA GLY A 95 4.49 13.63 6.60
C GLY A 95 4.51 13.29 5.13
N ARG A 96 5.70 13.29 4.52
CA ARG A 96 5.89 12.86 3.14
C ARG A 96 6.19 11.37 3.05
N GLY A 97 5.52 10.69 2.11
CA GLY A 97 5.78 9.30 1.78
C GLY A 97 6.68 9.12 0.56
N LEU A 98 6.61 7.93 -0.04
CA LEU A 98 7.40 7.58 -1.22
C LEU A 98 6.87 8.21 -2.52
N ASP A 99 5.66 8.77 -2.50
CA ASP A 99 5.00 9.47 -3.63
C ASP A 99 4.87 8.62 -4.90
N VAL A 100 4.59 7.34 -4.72
CA VAL A 100 4.34 6.38 -5.81
C VAL A 100 2.88 6.44 -6.24
N ILE A 101 1.97 6.54 -5.29
CA ILE A 101 0.53 6.63 -5.52
C ILE A 101 0.06 8.04 -5.09
N PRO A 102 -0.43 8.87 -6.02
CA PRO A 102 -0.97 10.19 -5.66
C PRO A 102 -2.13 10.07 -4.69
N GLY A 103 -2.06 10.81 -3.58
CA GLY A 103 -3.08 10.79 -2.54
C GLY A 103 -2.51 10.96 -1.13
N ALA A 104 -3.35 10.78 -0.13
CA ALA A 104 -2.97 10.99 1.26
C ALA A 104 -3.52 9.90 2.17
N VAL A 105 -2.81 9.63 3.24
CA VAL A 105 -3.24 8.75 4.34
C VAL A 105 -3.93 9.61 5.39
N ARG A 106 -5.21 9.32 5.69
CA ARG A 106 -6.06 10.10 6.58
C ARG A 106 -6.58 9.26 7.75
N ARG A 107 -6.86 9.93 8.85
CA ARG A 107 -7.50 9.30 10.01
C ARG A 107 -8.98 9.01 9.73
N PHE A 108 -9.50 7.91 10.28
CA PHE A 108 -10.95 7.67 10.25
C PHE A 108 -11.72 8.80 10.93
N PRO A 109 -12.92 9.16 10.42
CA PRO A 109 -13.78 10.19 11.00
C PRO A 109 -14.13 9.91 12.46
N ALA A 110 -14.39 10.98 13.20
CA ALA A 110 -14.91 10.88 14.57
C ALA A 110 -16.24 10.11 14.58
N GLY A 111 -16.50 9.38 15.67
CA GLY A 111 -17.69 8.55 15.84
C GLY A 111 -17.52 7.09 15.43
N LEU A 112 -16.45 6.75 14.73
CA LEU A 112 -16.08 5.37 14.47
C LEU A 112 -15.16 4.83 15.57
N LYS A 113 -15.24 3.52 15.84
CA LYS A 113 -14.29 2.85 16.71
C LYS A 113 -12.93 2.78 16.00
N VAL A 114 -11.91 3.39 16.56
CA VAL A 114 -10.55 3.41 16.02
C VAL A 114 -9.62 2.73 17.01
N PRO A 115 -8.76 1.79 16.59
CA PRO A 115 -8.53 1.36 15.21
C PRO A 115 -9.68 0.54 14.61
N HIS A 116 -9.82 0.55 13.28
CA HIS A 116 -10.53 -0.48 12.52
C HIS A 116 -9.77 -1.80 12.72
N MET A 117 -10.29 -2.65 13.60
CA MET A 117 -9.64 -3.92 13.98
C MET A 117 -10.62 -5.06 13.83
N GLY A 118 -10.24 -6.07 13.04
CA GLY A 118 -11.02 -7.27 12.82
C GLY A 118 -11.16 -7.64 11.35
N TRP A 119 -12.10 -8.55 11.09
CA TRP A 119 -12.40 -9.06 9.77
C TRP A 119 -13.40 -8.14 9.05
N ASN A 120 -13.08 -7.75 7.83
CA ASN A 120 -13.98 -6.97 7.01
C ASN A 120 -13.90 -7.39 5.54
N GLN A 121 -14.94 -7.08 4.78
CA GLN A 121 -15.10 -7.49 3.39
C GLN A 121 -14.32 -6.60 2.44
N VAL A 122 -13.72 -7.22 1.42
CA VAL A 122 -13.02 -6.51 0.36
C VAL A 122 -13.69 -6.79 -0.99
N HIS A 123 -13.96 -5.73 -1.73
CA HIS A 123 -14.63 -5.75 -3.02
C HIS A 123 -13.68 -5.23 -4.11
N PRO A 124 -13.00 -6.10 -4.87
CA PRO A 124 -12.15 -5.67 -5.97
C PRO A 124 -12.98 -5.11 -7.13
N ASP A 125 -12.59 -3.96 -7.66
CA ASP A 125 -13.01 -3.56 -9.01
C ASP A 125 -12.30 -4.52 -10.00
N GLY A 126 -13.00 -5.18 -10.87
CA GLY A 126 -12.55 -6.33 -11.64
C GLY A 126 -11.12 -6.28 -12.22
N GLY A 127 -10.52 -7.44 -12.40
CA GLY A 127 -9.23 -7.60 -13.08
C GLY A 127 -7.97 -7.36 -12.24
N LEU A 128 -8.06 -7.28 -10.90
CA LEU A 128 -6.88 -7.25 -10.03
C LEU A 128 -6.25 -8.65 -9.98
N GLN A 129 -4.95 -8.74 -10.30
CA GLN A 129 -4.19 -9.99 -10.27
C GLN A 129 -4.14 -10.61 -8.88
N LEU A 130 -3.93 -9.77 -7.84
CA LEU A 130 -3.91 -10.24 -6.45
C LEU A 130 -5.20 -10.94 -6.03
N PHE A 131 -6.33 -10.59 -6.64
CA PHE A 131 -7.63 -11.15 -6.29
C PHE A 131 -8.10 -12.28 -7.22
N ALA A 132 -7.22 -12.81 -8.07
CA ALA A 132 -7.55 -13.94 -8.94
C ALA A 132 -8.03 -15.16 -8.13
N GLY A 133 -9.27 -15.61 -8.38
CA GLY A 133 -9.90 -16.72 -7.66
C GLY A 133 -10.33 -16.40 -6.23
N ILE A 134 -10.36 -15.12 -5.83
CA ILE A 134 -10.91 -14.65 -4.56
C ILE A 134 -12.26 -13.99 -4.83
N PRO A 135 -13.35 -14.44 -4.20
CA PRO A 135 -14.67 -13.88 -4.45
C PRO A 135 -14.79 -12.45 -3.90
N PRO A 136 -15.58 -11.58 -4.55
CA PRO A 136 -15.97 -10.30 -3.98
C PRO A 136 -16.63 -10.49 -2.61
N GLY A 137 -16.30 -9.62 -1.65
CA GLY A 137 -16.79 -9.74 -0.27
C GLY A 137 -16.04 -10.76 0.58
N ALA A 138 -14.92 -11.32 0.08
CA ALA A 138 -14.03 -12.10 0.92
C ALA A 138 -13.51 -11.29 2.11
N HIS A 139 -13.44 -11.95 3.28
CA HIS A 139 -13.02 -11.28 4.51
C HIS A 139 -11.50 -11.34 4.67
N PHE A 140 -10.93 -10.19 5.04
CA PHE A 140 -9.51 -10.03 5.39
C PHE A 140 -9.38 -9.36 6.76
N TYR A 141 -8.24 -9.53 7.40
CA TYR A 141 -7.96 -9.00 8.72
C TYR A 141 -7.32 -7.60 8.62
N PHE A 142 -7.95 -6.63 9.26
CA PHE A 142 -7.52 -5.23 9.35
C PHE A 142 -7.12 -4.87 10.76
N VAL A 143 -6.14 -3.97 10.90
CA VAL A 143 -5.80 -3.29 12.15
C VAL A 143 -5.10 -1.97 11.81
N HIS A 144 -5.88 -0.89 11.68
CA HIS A 144 -5.34 0.44 11.33
C HIS A 144 -6.24 1.57 11.79
N SER A 145 -5.65 2.72 12.09
CA SER A 145 -6.35 3.96 12.51
C SER A 145 -6.45 4.97 11.38
N TYR A 146 -5.60 4.82 10.36
CA TYR A 146 -5.50 5.67 9.18
C TYR A 146 -5.75 4.83 7.93
N TYR A 147 -6.27 5.46 6.89
CA TYR A 147 -6.61 4.80 5.63
C TYR A 147 -6.20 5.65 4.43
N PRO A 148 -5.84 5.04 3.31
CA PRO A 148 -5.45 5.76 2.09
C PRO A 148 -6.65 6.35 1.37
N VAL A 149 -6.48 7.59 0.88
CA VAL A 149 -7.38 8.29 -0.03
C VAL A 149 -6.61 8.52 -1.33
N VAL A 150 -7.00 7.82 -2.39
CA VAL A 150 -6.36 7.91 -3.71
C VAL A 150 -6.83 9.15 -4.44
N ALA A 151 -5.93 9.99 -4.92
CA ALA A 151 -6.29 11.18 -5.68
C ALA A 151 -6.92 10.83 -7.03
N GLY A 152 -8.02 11.50 -7.38
CA GLY A 152 -8.71 11.32 -8.66
C GLY A 152 -9.49 10.01 -8.81
N VAL A 153 -9.56 9.17 -7.77
CA VAL A 153 -10.36 7.94 -7.77
C VAL A 153 -11.58 8.16 -6.88
N VAL A 154 -12.71 8.47 -7.48
CA VAL A 154 -14.00 8.52 -6.77
C VAL A 154 -14.52 7.09 -6.68
N GLY A 155 -14.65 6.55 -5.49
CA GLY A 155 -15.24 5.23 -5.30
C GLY A 155 -16.66 5.20 -5.88
N ALA A 156 -16.94 4.32 -6.84
CA ALA A 156 -18.29 4.10 -7.38
C ALA A 156 -19.22 3.59 -6.28
N GLY A 157 -19.83 4.50 -5.53
CA GLY A 157 -20.69 4.19 -4.37
C GLY A 157 -21.07 5.41 -3.54
N ALA A 158 -20.62 6.60 -3.89
CA ALA A 158 -21.18 7.85 -3.39
C ALA A 158 -22.47 8.21 -4.18
N ALA A 159 -23.41 7.26 -4.28
CA ALA A 159 -24.77 7.56 -4.67
C ALA A 159 -25.56 7.92 -3.42
N SER A 160 -25.76 9.23 -3.26
CA SER A 160 -26.90 9.88 -2.60
C SER A 160 -27.27 9.45 -1.17
N ARG A 161 -26.70 10.13 -0.17
CA ARG A 161 -27.55 10.79 0.83
C ARG A 161 -26.98 12.18 1.11
N GLY A 162 -27.63 13.18 0.54
CA GLY A 162 -27.69 14.59 0.88
C GLY A 162 -26.52 15.19 1.67
N MET A 163 -25.49 15.67 0.97
CA MET A 163 -24.70 16.79 1.44
C MET A 163 -24.61 17.80 0.29
N THR A 164 -25.28 18.92 0.54
CA THR A 164 -25.31 20.10 -0.29
C THR A 164 -23.91 20.58 -0.64
N GLU A 165 -23.76 21.02 -1.90
CA GLU A 165 -22.63 21.80 -2.40
C GLU A 165 -22.29 22.93 -1.44
N GLY A 166 -21.03 23.03 -1.06
CA GLY A 166 -20.51 24.16 -0.29
C GLY A 166 -19.13 23.89 0.27
N GLY A 167 -18.10 24.18 -0.52
CA GLY A 167 -16.74 24.15 -0.02
C GLY A 167 -15.66 23.87 -1.07
N LEU A 168 -15.60 24.69 -2.11
CA LEU A 168 -14.37 24.88 -2.89
C LEU A 168 -13.34 25.49 -1.94
N ILE A 169 -12.36 24.71 -1.51
CA ILE A 169 -11.18 25.27 -0.89
C ILE A 169 -10.29 25.76 -2.03
N GLU A 170 -10.21 27.09 -2.16
CA GLU A 170 -9.24 27.74 -3.02
C GLU A 170 -7.83 27.27 -2.70
N ALA A 171 -7.10 26.91 -3.74
CA ALA A 171 -5.69 26.61 -3.68
C ALA A 171 -4.92 27.88 -3.30
N ALA A 172 -4.47 27.97 -2.06
CA ALA A 172 -3.54 29.00 -1.62
C ALA A 172 -2.14 28.67 -2.17
N GLY A 173 -1.63 29.57 -3.03
CA GLY A 173 -0.22 29.86 -3.22
C GLY A 173 0.66 28.75 -3.79
N ALA A 174 0.85 28.75 -5.11
CA ALA A 174 1.95 28.07 -5.76
C ALA A 174 3.30 28.69 -5.32
N PRO A 175 4.28 27.91 -4.87
CA PRO A 175 5.65 28.40 -4.76
C PRO A 175 6.33 28.41 -6.13
N ASP A 176 7.11 29.46 -6.34
CA ASP A 176 7.91 29.86 -7.51
C ASP A 176 8.68 28.68 -8.16
N ALA A 177 8.45 28.54 -9.46
CA ALA A 177 9.10 27.57 -10.32
C ALA A 177 10.50 28.03 -10.72
N ARG A 178 11.49 27.86 -9.87
CA ARG A 178 12.91 27.88 -10.28
C ARG A 178 13.75 27.02 -9.35
N THR A 179 14.31 25.96 -9.92
CA THR A 179 15.25 24.98 -9.39
C THR A 179 14.63 23.66 -8.92
N THR A 180 14.57 22.73 -9.85
CA THR A 180 15.17 21.38 -9.78
C THR A 180 14.68 20.55 -10.97
N GLY A 181 15.56 19.72 -11.53
CA GLY A 181 15.38 18.98 -12.77
C GLY A 181 14.02 18.28 -12.90
N ARG A 182 13.35 18.55 -14.00
CA ARG A 182 12.14 17.87 -14.45
C ARG A 182 12.42 16.38 -14.62
N VAL A 183 12.05 15.58 -13.64
CA VAL A 183 11.65 14.22 -13.92
C VAL A 183 10.17 14.30 -14.30
N GLY A 184 9.90 14.29 -15.60
CA GLY A 184 8.54 14.28 -16.13
C GLY A 184 7.77 13.05 -15.62
N PRO A 185 6.42 13.09 -15.58
CA PRO A 185 5.62 11.93 -15.21
C PRO A 185 5.89 10.81 -16.22
N ARG A 186 6.58 9.76 -15.80
CA ARG A 186 6.72 8.56 -16.62
C ARG A 186 5.36 7.91 -16.70
N SER A 187 4.75 8.00 -17.85
CA SER A 187 3.57 7.22 -18.25
C SER A 187 3.87 5.73 -18.13
N SER A 188 3.59 5.14 -16.97
CA SER A 188 3.53 3.70 -16.85
C SER A 188 2.19 3.25 -17.43
N ALA A 189 2.23 2.40 -18.44
CA ALA A 189 1.09 1.81 -19.13
C ALA A 189 0.32 0.83 -18.22
N GLY A 190 -0.43 1.34 -17.28
CA GLY A 190 -1.30 0.57 -16.40
C GLY A 190 -2.01 1.52 -15.45
N GLY A 191 -3.32 1.73 -15.65
CA GLY A 191 -4.14 2.50 -14.73
C GLY A 191 -4.12 1.88 -13.34
N LEU A 192 -4.25 2.70 -12.30
CA LEU A 192 -4.41 2.22 -10.93
C LEU A 192 -5.74 1.47 -10.81
N ARG A 193 -5.71 0.23 -10.32
CA ARG A 193 -6.87 -0.59 -9.98
C ARG A 193 -7.03 -0.65 -8.49
N VAL A 194 -8.26 -0.71 -8.00
CA VAL A 194 -8.56 -0.60 -6.57
C VAL A 194 -9.47 -1.73 -6.12
N ALA A 195 -9.23 -2.23 -4.93
CA ALA A 195 -10.19 -3.02 -4.17
C ALA A 195 -10.65 -2.22 -2.96
N TRP A 196 -11.94 -2.25 -2.68
CA TRP A 196 -12.60 -1.38 -1.72
C TRP A 196 -13.02 -2.11 -0.46
N CYS A 197 -13.02 -1.38 0.64
CA CYS A 197 -13.62 -1.79 1.91
C CYS A 197 -14.46 -0.64 2.47
N GLU A 198 -15.49 -0.96 3.26
CA GLU A 198 -16.33 0.02 3.95
C GLU A 198 -16.16 -0.12 5.47
N TYR A 199 -15.85 1.00 6.11
CA TYR A 199 -15.84 1.13 7.57
C TYR A 199 -16.24 2.55 7.96
N GLY A 200 -17.54 2.83 7.94
CA GLY A 200 -18.08 4.18 8.06
C GLY A 200 -17.77 5.11 6.89
N VAL A 201 -16.65 4.88 6.24
CA VAL A 201 -16.24 5.47 4.95
C VAL A 201 -15.77 4.35 4.02
N ARG A 202 -15.93 4.57 2.72
CA ARG A 202 -15.35 3.69 1.70
C ARG A 202 -13.91 4.09 1.45
N PHE A 203 -12.98 3.14 1.54
CA PHE A 203 -11.56 3.40 1.33
C PHE A 203 -10.90 2.34 0.45
N ALA A 204 -9.77 2.69 -0.14
CA ALA A 204 -8.96 1.79 -0.94
C ALA A 204 -8.25 0.76 -0.03
N ALA A 205 -8.81 -0.45 0.04
CA ALA A 205 -8.27 -1.54 0.86
C ALA A 205 -7.09 -2.25 0.20
N ALA A 206 -7.01 -2.23 -1.12
CA ALA A 206 -5.86 -2.69 -1.88
C ALA A 206 -5.77 -1.94 -3.21
N VAL A 207 -4.57 -1.87 -3.75
CA VAL A 207 -4.31 -1.28 -5.07
C VAL A 207 -3.34 -2.13 -5.87
N GLU A 208 -3.43 -1.96 -7.19
CA GLU A 208 -2.53 -2.57 -8.16
C GLU A 208 -2.21 -1.56 -9.26
N ARG A 209 -0.92 -1.33 -9.52
CA ARG A 209 -0.42 -0.45 -10.59
C ARG A 209 0.81 -1.09 -11.23
N GLY A 210 0.62 -1.66 -12.42
CA GLY A 210 1.70 -2.43 -13.06
C GLY A 210 2.12 -3.61 -12.20
N ARG A 211 3.36 -3.64 -11.75
CA ARG A 211 3.90 -4.67 -10.85
C ARG A 211 3.95 -4.23 -9.37
N ILE A 212 3.36 -3.09 -9.04
CA ILE A 212 3.20 -2.62 -7.66
C ILE A 212 1.85 -3.05 -7.15
N PHE A 213 1.86 -3.83 -6.09
CA PHE A 213 0.72 -4.34 -5.36
C PHE A 213 0.74 -3.81 -3.94
N ALA A 214 -0.41 -3.50 -3.36
CA ALA A 214 -0.44 -3.14 -1.95
C ALA A 214 -1.80 -3.41 -1.29
N THR A 215 -1.79 -3.71 0.00
CA THR A 215 -2.96 -4.02 0.81
C THR A 215 -2.94 -3.30 2.15
N GLN A 216 -4.08 -2.73 2.57
CA GLN A 216 -4.24 -2.16 3.91
C GLN A 216 -4.42 -3.25 4.97
N PHE A 217 -5.01 -4.37 4.59
CA PHE A 217 -5.14 -5.55 5.44
C PHE A 217 -3.86 -6.38 5.45
N HIS A 218 -3.82 -7.32 6.38
CA HIS A 218 -2.71 -8.26 6.58
C HIS A 218 -3.00 -9.61 5.91
N PRO A 219 -2.50 -9.89 4.70
CA PRO A 219 -2.72 -11.17 4.05
C PRO A 219 -2.14 -12.34 4.86
N GLU A 220 -1.00 -12.15 5.54
CA GLU A 220 -0.37 -13.16 6.39
C GLU A 220 -1.21 -13.55 7.62
N LYS A 221 -2.24 -12.73 7.97
CA LYS A 221 -3.21 -12.97 9.04
C LYS A 221 -4.60 -13.33 8.53
N SER A 222 -4.81 -13.34 7.21
CA SER A 222 -6.13 -13.46 6.58
C SER A 222 -6.48 -14.87 6.12
N GLN A 223 -5.91 -15.91 6.77
CA GLN A 223 -6.21 -17.32 6.55
C GLN A 223 -6.19 -17.71 5.06
N ARG A 224 -7.19 -18.47 4.58
CA ARG A 224 -7.23 -19.00 3.20
C ARG A 224 -7.16 -17.91 2.12
N TRP A 225 -7.88 -16.79 2.32
CA TRP A 225 -7.91 -15.74 1.29
C TRP A 225 -6.63 -14.90 1.29
N GLY A 226 -6.03 -14.70 2.46
CA GLY A 226 -4.71 -14.10 2.56
C GLY A 226 -3.63 -14.96 1.91
N LEU A 227 -3.65 -16.27 2.15
CA LEU A 227 -2.72 -17.20 1.51
C LEU A 227 -2.91 -17.22 -0.01
N ARG A 228 -4.17 -17.25 -0.50
CA ARG A 228 -4.46 -17.17 -1.93
C ARG A 228 -3.95 -15.89 -2.57
N LEU A 229 -4.08 -14.76 -1.88
CA LEU A 229 -3.54 -13.49 -2.36
C LEU A 229 -2.00 -13.52 -2.46
N LEU A 230 -1.32 -14.08 -1.47
CA LEU A 230 0.14 -14.26 -1.52
C LEU A 230 0.57 -15.26 -2.59
N GLU A 231 -0.22 -16.30 -2.88
CA GLU A 231 -0.01 -17.21 -4.03
C GLU A 231 -0.08 -16.44 -5.36
N ASN A 232 -1.07 -15.55 -5.50
CA ASN A 232 -1.21 -14.71 -6.70
C ASN A 232 -0.03 -13.75 -6.86
N PHE A 233 0.46 -13.15 -5.76
CA PHE A 233 1.70 -12.37 -5.78
C PHE A 233 2.90 -13.23 -6.18
N ALA A 234 3.05 -14.43 -5.61
CA ALA A 234 4.12 -15.36 -5.97
C ALA A 234 4.07 -15.76 -7.45
N ALA A 235 2.88 -15.92 -8.02
CA ALA A 235 2.70 -16.16 -9.44
C ALA A 235 3.19 -14.97 -10.29
N ALA A 236 2.90 -13.73 -9.86
CA ALA A 236 3.41 -12.52 -10.50
C ALA A 236 4.95 -12.44 -10.45
N VAL A 237 5.59 -12.97 -9.40
CA VAL A 237 7.06 -13.06 -9.30
C VAL A 237 7.64 -14.05 -10.33
N LYS A 238 6.98 -15.21 -10.52
CA LYS A 238 7.44 -16.27 -11.43
C LYS A 238 7.17 -15.99 -12.90
N GLY A 239 6.17 -15.17 -13.20
CA GLY A 239 5.72 -14.86 -14.58
C GLY A 239 6.38 -13.63 -15.20
N GLY A 240 7.45 -13.10 -14.59
CA GLY A 240 8.22 -11.94 -15.06
C GLY A 240 9.48 -12.31 -15.75
#